data_fd9e4507f7ce99ac3800878f676c4ffe
#
_entry.id   fd9e4507f7ce99ac3800878f676c4ffe
#
_cell.length_a   1.000
_cell.length_b   1.000
_cell.length_c   1.000
_cell.angle_alpha   90.00
_cell.angle_beta   90.00
_cell.angle_gamma   90.00
#
_symmetry.space_group_name_H-M   'P 1'
#
loop_
_entity.id
_entity.type
_entity.pdbx_description
1 polymer ?
#
loop_
_entity_poly.entity_id
_entity_poly.type
_entity_poly.pdbx_seq_one_letter_code
_entity_poly.pdbx_strand_id
1 'polypeptide(L)'
;MLIKLILIISIFFCFEINAQDIDNKTFNKINTYIEDVQNKANIPAISIGVIKGDSLIYKKIYSKDKTITPDTLFYIGSLTKSFTALAIMQLVDDGKINLDDSIKKYLPWFKIKDMKSVDNITIRTLLNQTSGFSTYEGLKNFDDWDSSDFALEKTVRALENVSLETKPSTTFHYSNINYQILGLVIEKVTKLSYNQYMKENIFDKLDMKDSLASINNIDKANIAQGHRLWFGQAVESNFPFSRVLLPAGYIISNVEDMSKYLIAQLNEGSYKKEQKILPSILKQIQTPSATIFKDKIYYGFGWFIDTSDEVYLNHLGSTPGYTSAMIIYPKESLGVIVLTNATSFTLGSKDLNSIAGGIVDIIKNKEVKSNEIDIISISAYIFFIALIIIQLYFLYRLIKKFKTISTYKVIISIVLDVLIMILLFLIVPRLYDLTFSGFLMFVPDIGYLMLSSIIISFFGLIGKNIVLMKIYNKTLERNI
;
A
#
# COMPACT_ATOMS: atom_id res chain seq x y z
N MET A 1 -63.33 48.39 -16.25
CA MET A 1 -63.05 47.07 -15.63
C MET A 1 -61.56 46.82 -15.82
N LEU A 2 -60.77 47.14 -14.80
CA LEU A 2 -59.27 47.10 -14.84
C LEU A 2 -58.84 45.67 -14.50
N ILE A 3 -58.17 45.02 -15.44
CA ILE A 3 -57.44 43.76 -15.17
C ILE A 3 -56.02 44.17 -14.75
N LYS A 4 -55.72 43.95 -13.46
CA LYS A 4 -54.36 44.13 -12.90
C LYS A 4 -53.48 42.99 -13.39
N LEU A 5 -52.48 43.33 -14.16
CA LEU A 5 -51.38 42.46 -14.54
C LEU A 5 -50.41 42.38 -13.34
N ILE A 6 -50.38 41.28 -12.59
CA ILE A 6 -49.38 41.05 -11.55
C ILE A 6 -48.19 40.38 -12.22
N LEU A 7 -47.12 41.16 -12.39
CA LEU A 7 -45.81 40.64 -12.77
C LEU A 7 -45.21 39.99 -11.54
N ILE A 8 -45.16 38.66 -11.51
CA ILE A 8 -44.36 37.93 -10.50
C ILE A 8 -42.90 37.96 -11.01
N ILE A 9 -42.13 38.86 -10.45
CA ILE A 9 -40.66 38.81 -10.56
C ILE A 9 -40.21 37.69 -9.64
N SER A 10 -39.93 36.54 -10.22
CA SER A 10 -39.23 35.46 -9.54
C SER A 10 -37.74 35.88 -9.42
N ILE A 11 -37.39 36.46 -8.29
CA ILE A 11 -36.00 36.64 -7.90
C ILE A 11 -35.47 35.20 -7.65
N PHE A 12 -34.77 34.65 -8.66
CA PHE A 12 -33.87 33.56 -8.47
C PHE A 12 -32.73 34.06 -7.55
N PHE A 13 -32.87 33.89 -6.26
CA PHE A 13 -31.71 33.84 -5.39
C PHE A 13 -30.95 32.59 -5.79
N CYS A 14 -29.97 32.72 -6.68
CA CYS A 14 -28.85 31.81 -6.69
C CYS A 14 -28.20 31.94 -5.31
N PHE A 15 -28.51 30.99 -4.43
CA PHE A 15 -27.59 30.72 -3.34
C PHE A 15 -26.31 30.21 -4.02
N GLU A 16 -25.40 31.12 -4.34
CA GLU A 16 -23.99 30.77 -4.39
C GLU A 16 -23.71 30.17 -3.02
N ILE A 17 -23.63 28.84 -2.96
CA ILE A 17 -22.99 28.16 -1.85
C ILE A 17 -21.54 28.68 -1.93
N ASN A 18 -21.25 29.72 -1.17
CA ASN A 18 -19.90 30.18 -0.96
C ASN A 18 -19.09 28.96 -0.51
N ALA A 19 -18.36 28.35 -1.44
CA ALA A 19 -17.31 27.43 -1.11
C ALA A 19 -16.40 28.23 -0.16
N GLN A 20 -16.44 27.88 1.11
CA GLN A 20 -15.70 28.60 2.13
C GLN A 20 -14.23 28.57 1.71
N ASP A 21 -13.70 29.72 1.29
CA ASP A 21 -12.30 29.84 0.89
C ASP A 21 -11.46 29.40 2.09
N ILE A 22 -10.59 28.42 1.88
CA ILE A 22 -9.68 27.95 2.93
C ILE A 22 -8.73 29.09 3.26
N ASP A 23 -8.88 29.65 4.45
CA ASP A 23 -8.17 30.84 4.87
C ASP A 23 -6.73 30.57 5.35
N ASN A 24 -5.92 31.62 5.43
CA ASN A 24 -4.55 31.53 5.92
C ASN A 24 -4.45 30.96 7.35
N LYS A 25 -5.48 31.13 8.19
CA LYS A 25 -5.53 30.56 9.54
C LYS A 25 -5.61 29.05 9.50
N THR A 26 -6.39 28.51 8.57
CA THR A 26 -6.51 27.06 8.33
C THR A 26 -5.19 26.50 7.82
N PHE A 27 -4.51 27.17 6.87
CA PHE A 27 -3.19 26.74 6.42
C PHE A 27 -2.14 26.79 7.55
N ASN A 28 -2.20 27.75 8.45
CA ASN A 28 -1.32 27.78 9.61
C ASN A 28 -1.58 26.61 10.58
N LYS A 29 -2.84 26.22 10.78
CA LYS A 29 -3.16 25.01 11.55
C LYS A 29 -2.61 23.74 10.89
N ILE A 30 -2.74 23.62 9.55
CA ILE A 30 -2.15 22.52 8.80
C ILE A 30 -0.63 22.51 8.97
N ASN A 31 0.04 23.66 8.87
CA ASN A 31 1.48 23.75 9.10
C ASN A 31 1.88 23.19 10.47
N THR A 32 1.24 23.68 11.54
CA THR A 32 1.54 23.23 12.90
C THR A 32 1.29 21.73 13.08
N TYR A 33 0.18 21.23 12.56
CA TYR A 33 -0.15 19.81 12.60
C TYR A 33 0.91 18.93 11.91
N ILE A 34 1.34 19.33 10.71
CA ILE A 34 2.31 18.54 9.96
C ILE A 34 3.70 18.57 10.59
N GLU A 35 4.12 19.74 11.11
CA GLU A 35 5.38 19.86 11.82
C GLU A 35 5.40 18.99 13.09
N ASP A 36 4.28 18.92 13.80
CA ASP A 36 4.12 18.05 14.98
C ASP A 36 4.21 16.57 14.60
N VAL A 37 3.43 16.14 13.59
CA VAL A 37 3.47 14.74 13.08
C VAL A 37 4.85 14.37 12.56
N GLN A 38 5.49 15.24 11.77
CA GLN A 38 6.83 15.01 11.25
C GLN A 38 7.85 14.78 12.36
N ASN A 39 7.83 15.64 13.39
CA ASN A 39 8.75 15.55 14.51
C ASN A 39 8.47 14.32 15.38
N LYS A 40 7.20 14.04 15.69
CA LYS A 40 6.77 12.91 16.52
C LYS A 40 7.13 11.57 15.89
N ALA A 41 6.88 11.42 14.59
CA ALA A 41 7.11 10.17 13.87
C ALA A 41 8.49 10.11 13.17
N ASN A 42 9.36 11.13 13.32
CA ASN A 42 10.67 11.22 12.68
C ASN A 42 10.61 11.02 11.14
N ILE A 43 9.59 11.60 10.48
CA ILE A 43 9.44 11.50 9.03
C ILE A 43 10.43 12.46 8.35
N PRO A 44 11.34 11.98 7.46
CA PRO A 44 12.36 12.85 6.87
C PRO A 44 11.78 13.92 5.96
N ALA A 45 10.80 13.56 5.11
CA ALA A 45 10.12 14.52 4.23
C ALA A 45 8.64 14.19 4.06
N ILE A 46 7.81 15.25 4.00
CA ILE A 46 6.38 15.20 3.74
C ILE A 46 6.06 16.25 2.68
N SER A 47 5.48 15.84 1.56
CA SER A 47 4.99 16.71 0.50
C SER A 47 3.47 16.68 0.46
N ILE A 48 2.82 17.85 0.43
CA ILE A 48 1.37 17.99 0.56
C ILE A 48 0.81 18.87 -0.53
N GLY A 49 -0.34 18.47 -1.08
CA GLY A 49 -1.20 19.30 -1.93
C GLY A 49 -2.63 19.27 -1.44
N VAL A 50 -3.27 20.44 -1.40
CA VAL A 50 -4.71 20.59 -1.16
C VAL A 50 -5.33 21.20 -2.43
N ILE A 51 -6.35 20.51 -2.93
CA ILE A 51 -7.08 20.87 -4.14
C ILE A 51 -8.46 21.36 -3.75
N LYS A 52 -8.91 22.46 -4.34
CA LYS A 52 -10.28 22.95 -4.24
C LYS A 52 -10.78 23.33 -5.62
N GLY A 53 -11.85 22.71 -6.06
CA GLY A 53 -12.37 22.88 -7.41
C GLY A 53 -11.36 22.42 -8.47
N ASP A 54 -10.95 23.34 -9.33
CA ASP A 54 -10.02 23.12 -10.43
C ASP A 54 -8.56 23.58 -10.11
N SER A 55 -8.28 23.87 -8.84
CA SER A 55 -7.03 24.53 -8.45
C SER A 55 -6.31 23.83 -7.29
N LEU A 56 -4.99 23.75 -7.39
CA LEU A 56 -4.09 23.43 -6.29
C LEU A 56 -3.91 24.69 -5.44
N ILE A 57 -4.64 24.75 -4.30
CA ILE A 57 -4.70 25.96 -3.45
C ILE A 57 -3.62 25.99 -2.36
N TYR A 58 -3.02 24.84 -2.07
CA TYR A 58 -1.93 24.73 -1.10
C TYR A 58 -0.95 23.64 -1.54
N LYS A 59 0.33 23.99 -1.59
CA LYS A 59 1.43 23.07 -1.87
C LYS A 59 2.59 23.41 -0.93
N LYS A 60 3.04 22.42 -0.16
CA LYS A 60 4.19 22.61 0.73
C LYS A 60 4.96 21.31 0.93
N ILE A 61 6.28 21.44 1.08
CA ILE A 61 7.19 20.39 1.49
C ILE A 61 7.74 20.72 2.87
N TYR A 62 7.75 19.71 3.72
CA TYR A 62 8.38 19.71 5.02
C TYR A 62 9.54 18.74 4.97
N SER A 63 10.76 19.25 4.96
CA SER A 63 11.97 18.43 4.91
C SER A 63 13.13 19.13 5.63
N LYS A 64 13.95 18.35 6.31
CA LYS A 64 15.23 18.78 6.85
C LYS A 64 16.32 18.70 5.79
N ASP A 65 16.13 17.88 4.76
CA ASP A 65 17.02 17.76 3.60
C ASP A 65 16.67 18.83 2.57
N LYS A 66 17.62 19.74 2.34
CA LYS A 66 17.46 20.85 1.36
C LYS A 66 17.49 20.39 -0.09
N THR A 67 17.90 19.16 -0.37
CA THR A 67 17.87 18.61 -1.74
C THR A 67 16.45 18.25 -2.18
N ILE A 68 15.53 18.07 -1.25
CA ILE A 68 14.12 17.77 -1.52
C ILE A 68 13.39 19.07 -1.85
N THR A 69 12.91 19.17 -3.08
CA THR A 69 12.22 20.32 -3.66
C THR A 69 10.77 19.99 -4.04
N PRO A 70 9.93 20.96 -4.43
CA PRO A 70 8.58 20.69 -4.93
C PRO A 70 8.50 19.72 -6.11
N ASP A 71 9.56 19.58 -6.88
CA ASP A 71 9.63 18.71 -8.07
C ASP A 71 10.21 17.33 -7.74
N THR A 72 10.61 17.11 -6.48
CA THR A 72 11.14 15.82 -6.04
C THR A 72 10.08 14.74 -6.14
N LEU A 73 10.49 13.60 -6.68
CA LEU A 73 9.63 12.46 -6.96
C LEU A 73 9.59 11.49 -5.77
N PHE A 74 8.44 10.84 -5.63
CA PHE A 74 8.18 9.80 -4.63
C PHE A 74 7.53 8.59 -5.28
N TYR A 75 7.81 7.38 -4.81
CA TYR A 75 6.97 6.24 -5.15
C TYR A 75 5.59 6.42 -4.52
N ILE A 76 4.54 6.37 -5.34
CA ILE A 76 3.17 6.61 -4.86
C ILE A 76 2.47 5.35 -4.36
N GLY A 77 3.17 4.21 -4.32
CA GLY A 77 2.60 2.97 -3.83
C GLY A 77 1.29 2.61 -4.51
N SER A 78 0.38 2.06 -3.74
CA SER A 78 -0.89 1.55 -4.26
C SER A 78 -1.85 2.61 -4.83
N LEU A 79 -1.54 3.92 -4.74
CA LEU A 79 -2.25 4.93 -5.51
C LEU A 79 -2.16 4.63 -7.03
N THR A 80 -1.10 3.94 -7.44
CA THR A 80 -0.91 3.40 -8.80
C THR A 80 -2.13 2.64 -9.31
N LYS A 81 -2.86 1.94 -8.43
CA LYS A 81 -4.02 1.15 -8.83
C LYS A 81 -5.13 1.98 -9.47
N SER A 82 -5.33 3.20 -9.03
CA SER A 82 -6.31 4.11 -9.64
C SER A 82 -5.94 4.48 -11.08
N PHE A 83 -4.64 4.60 -11.37
CA PHE A 83 -4.14 4.84 -12.74
C PHE A 83 -4.30 3.61 -13.63
N THR A 84 -3.99 2.42 -13.11
CA THR A 84 -4.19 1.16 -13.84
C THR A 84 -5.67 0.92 -14.14
N ALA A 85 -6.55 1.22 -13.17
CA ALA A 85 -7.99 1.14 -13.37
C ALA A 85 -8.48 2.13 -14.44
N LEU A 86 -7.98 3.37 -14.41
CA LEU A 86 -8.28 4.36 -15.44
C LEU A 86 -7.85 3.89 -16.83
N ALA A 87 -6.66 3.31 -16.96
CA ALA A 87 -6.16 2.75 -18.22
C ALA A 87 -7.07 1.63 -18.76
N ILE A 88 -7.46 0.69 -17.90
CA ILE A 88 -8.40 -0.37 -18.28
C ILE A 88 -9.74 0.22 -18.71
N MET A 89 -10.26 1.21 -17.97
CA MET A 89 -11.55 1.81 -18.29
C MET A 89 -11.53 2.65 -19.58
N GLN A 90 -10.39 3.24 -19.96
CA GLN A 90 -10.21 3.82 -21.28
C GLN A 90 -10.31 2.76 -22.37
N LEU A 91 -9.69 1.58 -22.18
CA LEU A 91 -9.78 0.47 -23.13
C LEU A 91 -11.17 -0.15 -23.19
N VAL A 92 -11.95 -0.08 -22.10
CA VAL A 92 -13.37 -0.47 -22.09
C VAL A 92 -14.20 0.50 -22.93
N ASP A 93 -13.99 1.79 -22.75
CA ASP A 93 -14.71 2.82 -23.52
C ASP A 93 -14.36 2.75 -25.02
N ASP A 94 -13.11 2.46 -25.35
CA ASP A 94 -12.65 2.20 -26.74
C ASP A 94 -13.21 0.88 -27.33
N GLY A 95 -13.97 0.09 -26.57
CA GLY A 95 -14.51 -1.21 -27.02
C GLY A 95 -13.44 -2.32 -27.19
N LYS A 96 -12.21 -2.11 -26.73
CA LYS A 96 -11.11 -3.07 -26.82
C LYS A 96 -11.17 -4.12 -25.72
N ILE A 97 -11.79 -3.79 -24.59
CA ILE A 97 -11.98 -4.64 -23.41
C ILE A 97 -13.45 -4.59 -22.99
N ASN A 98 -14.01 -5.72 -22.48
CA ASN A 98 -15.29 -5.73 -21.79
C ASN A 98 -15.06 -6.12 -20.32
N LEU A 99 -15.73 -5.44 -19.40
CA LEU A 99 -15.56 -5.67 -17.96
C LEU A 99 -15.90 -7.11 -17.54
N ASP A 100 -16.88 -7.73 -18.20
CA ASP A 100 -17.36 -9.06 -17.85
C ASP A 100 -16.74 -10.19 -18.68
N ASP A 101 -15.79 -9.84 -19.56
CA ASP A 101 -15.00 -10.84 -20.25
C ASP A 101 -14.07 -11.58 -19.27
N SER A 102 -14.00 -12.91 -19.44
CA SER A 102 -12.97 -13.71 -18.79
C SER A 102 -11.57 -13.25 -19.19
N ILE A 103 -10.66 -13.26 -18.22
CA ILE A 103 -9.24 -12.95 -18.43
C ILE A 103 -8.62 -13.80 -19.56
N LYS A 104 -9.11 -15.03 -19.80
CA LYS A 104 -8.64 -15.93 -20.86
C LYS A 104 -8.84 -15.37 -22.27
N LYS A 105 -9.79 -14.46 -22.45
CA LYS A 105 -9.99 -13.78 -23.75
C LYS A 105 -8.75 -12.97 -24.14
N TYR A 106 -8.09 -12.35 -23.18
CA TYR A 106 -6.92 -11.48 -23.36
C TYR A 106 -5.60 -12.24 -23.16
N LEU A 107 -5.62 -13.25 -22.28
CA LEU A 107 -4.50 -14.12 -21.93
C LEU A 107 -4.92 -15.59 -22.11
N PRO A 108 -4.99 -16.13 -23.36
CA PRO A 108 -5.53 -17.48 -23.62
C PRO A 108 -4.77 -18.60 -22.90
N TRP A 109 -3.51 -18.36 -22.57
CA TRP A 109 -2.64 -19.28 -21.84
C TRP A 109 -2.77 -19.20 -20.32
N PHE A 110 -3.59 -18.26 -19.78
CA PHE A 110 -3.72 -18.04 -18.35
C PHE A 110 -4.28 -19.27 -17.64
N LYS A 111 -3.60 -19.66 -16.56
CA LYS A 111 -3.95 -20.82 -15.74
C LYS A 111 -3.77 -20.51 -14.26
N ILE A 112 -4.56 -21.16 -13.44
CA ILE A 112 -4.42 -21.25 -11.98
C ILE A 112 -4.62 -22.71 -11.59
N LYS A 113 -4.35 -23.08 -10.34
CA LYS A 113 -4.51 -24.45 -9.87
C LYS A 113 -5.95 -24.96 -9.97
N ASP A 114 -6.94 -24.12 -9.71
CA ASP A 114 -8.36 -24.42 -9.94
C ASP A 114 -8.83 -23.92 -11.29
N MET A 115 -8.66 -24.76 -12.32
CA MET A 115 -9.02 -24.42 -13.69
C MET A 115 -10.53 -24.18 -13.90
N LYS A 116 -11.41 -24.69 -13.02
CA LYS A 116 -12.87 -24.48 -13.15
C LYS A 116 -13.28 -23.05 -12.81
N SER A 117 -12.49 -22.37 -11.98
CA SER A 117 -12.75 -20.98 -11.57
C SER A 117 -12.17 -19.94 -12.52
N VAL A 118 -11.27 -20.32 -13.44
CA VAL A 118 -10.56 -19.38 -14.34
C VAL A 118 -11.52 -18.55 -15.18
N ASP A 119 -12.57 -19.17 -15.72
CA ASP A 119 -13.52 -18.49 -16.62
C ASP A 119 -14.37 -17.42 -15.89
N ASN A 120 -14.42 -17.49 -14.55
CA ASN A 120 -15.11 -16.52 -13.71
C ASN A 120 -14.19 -15.37 -13.21
N ILE A 121 -12.90 -15.45 -13.50
CA ILE A 121 -11.97 -14.33 -13.27
C ILE A 121 -12.13 -13.37 -14.44
N THR A 122 -12.87 -12.28 -14.20
CA THR A 122 -13.18 -11.26 -15.21
C THR A 122 -12.36 -9.98 -14.97
N ILE A 123 -12.34 -9.08 -15.93
CA ILE A 123 -11.73 -7.74 -15.78
C ILE A 123 -12.36 -7.01 -14.59
N ARG A 124 -13.70 -7.11 -14.41
CA ARG A 124 -14.42 -6.52 -13.29
C ARG A 124 -13.94 -7.07 -11.94
N THR A 125 -13.81 -8.40 -11.80
CA THR A 125 -13.40 -9.03 -10.54
C THR A 125 -11.94 -8.70 -10.18
N LEU A 126 -11.09 -8.46 -11.17
CA LEU A 126 -9.73 -7.96 -10.94
C LEU A 126 -9.74 -6.49 -10.48
N LEU A 127 -10.51 -5.62 -11.15
CA LEU A 127 -10.59 -4.19 -10.82
C LEU A 127 -11.12 -3.95 -9.41
N ASN A 128 -12.15 -4.69 -9.00
CA ASN A 128 -12.81 -4.52 -7.70
C ASN A 128 -12.31 -5.46 -6.60
N GLN A 129 -11.21 -6.19 -6.84
CA GLN A 129 -10.55 -7.04 -5.85
C GLN A 129 -11.42 -8.24 -5.37
N THR A 130 -12.29 -8.77 -6.24
CA THR A 130 -13.12 -9.94 -5.94
C THR A 130 -12.78 -11.17 -6.79
N SER A 131 -11.60 -11.22 -7.37
CA SER A 131 -11.14 -12.33 -8.21
C SER A 131 -10.92 -13.65 -7.47
N GLY A 132 -10.84 -13.59 -6.14
CA GLY A 132 -10.55 -14.73 -5.27
C GLY A 132 -9.05 -14.94 -4.96
N PHE A 133 -8.14 -14.18 -5.55
CA PHE A 133 -6.73 -14.20 -5.13
C PHE A 133 -6.57 -13.62 -3.73
N SER A 134 -5.83 -14.32 -2.85
CA SER A 134 -5.57 -13.86 -1.49
C SER A 134 -4.64 -12.66 -1.41
N THR A 135 -4.71 -11.94 -0.28
CA THR A 135 -3.78 -10.87 0.05
C THR A 135 -2.35 -11.41 0.15
N TYR A 136 -2.17 -12.57 0.79
CA TYR A 136 -0.87 -13.22 0.92
C TYR A 136 -0.19 -13.48 -0.43
N GLU A 137 -0.89 -14.12 -1.36
CA GLU A 137 -0.33 -14.38 -2.71
C GLU A 137 0.00 -13.07 -3.43
N GLY A 138 -0.79 -12.00 -3.19
CA GLY A 138 -0.53 -10.66 -3.72
C GLY A 138 0.69 -9.96 -3.13
N LEU A 139 1.13 -10.36 -1.94
CA LEU A 139 2.30 -9.80 -1.26
C LEU A 139 3.53 -10.72 -1.31
N LYS A 140 3.34 -11.99 -1.68
CA LYS A 140 4.39 -13.02 -1.65
C LYS A 140 5.61 -12.66 -2.49
N ASN A 141 5.42 -12.02 -3.64
CA ASN A 141 6.48 -11.65 -4.57
C ASN A 141 6.87 -10.17 -4.44
N PHE A 142 6.66 -9.56 -3.26
CA PHE A 142 7.00 -8.16 -3.07
C PHE A 142 8.53 -7.91 -3.11
N ASP A 143 9.32 -8.94 -2.93
CA ASP A 143 10.77 -8.97 -3.06
C ASP A 143 11.27 -9.47 -4.43
N ASP A 144 10.37 -9.58 -5.43
CA ASP A 144 10.76 -9.85 -6.82
C ASP A 144 11.17 -8.53 -7.51
N TRP A 145 12.46 -8.35 -7.69
CA TRP A 145 13.08 -7.16 -8.32
C TRP A 145 13.37 -7.36 -9.81
N ASP A 146 12.67 -8.29 -10.46
CA ASP A 146 12.82 -8.47 -11.90
C ASP A 146 12.34 -7.21 -12.63
N SER A 147 13.28 -6.55 -13.32
CA SER A 147 13.04 -5.32 -14.10
C SER A 147 13.02 -5.58 -15.61
N SER A 148 13.12 -6.85 -16.03
CA SER A 148 13.10 -7.24 -17.45
C SER A 148 11.75 -6.95 -18.12
N ASP A 149 11.75 -6.83 -19.44
CA ASP A 149 10.52 -6.60 -20.21
C ASP A 149 9.49 -7.74 -20.09
N PHE A 150 9.93 -8.93 -19.72
CA PHE A 150 9.09 -10.11 -19.54
C PHE A 150 8.69 -10.34 -18.07
N ALA A 151 9.15 -9.54 -17.14
CA ALA A 151 8.93 -9.74 -15.71
C ALA A 151 7.44 -9.91 -15.35
N LEU A 152 6.59 -9.03 -15.87
CA LEU A 152 5.15 -9.06 -15.60
C LEU A 152 4.49 -10.33 -16.18
N GLU A 153 4.81 -10.72 -17.42
CA GLU A 153 4.26 -11.95 -18.01
C GLU A 153 4.75 -13.20 -17.27
N LYS A 154 6.03 -13.26 -16.91
CA LYS A 154 6.61 -14.36 -16.13
C LYS A 154 5.88 -14.55 -14.80
N THR A 155 5.62 -13.45 -14.08
CA THR A 155 4.89 -13.47 -12.81
C THR A 155 3.45 -13.95 -12.98
N VAL A 156 2.74 -13.46 -14.00
CA VAL A 156 1.36 -13.88 -14.27
C VAL A 156 1.31 -15.36 -14.71
N ARG A 157 2.30 -15.87 -15.45
CA ARG A 157 2.40 -17.30 -15.79
C ARG A 157 2.65 -18.18 -14.56
N ALA A 158 3.42 -17.70 -13.58
CA ALA A 158 3.69 -18.46 -12.34
C ALA A 158 2.44 -18.68 -11.48
N LEU A 159 1.32 -17.97 -11.76
CA LEU A 159 0.05 -18.17 -11.08
C LEU A 159 -0.60 -19.54 -11.36
N GLU A 160 -0.11 -20.32 -12.31
CA GLU A 160 -0.62 -21.68 -12.59
C GLU A 160 -0.62 -22.60 -11.36
N ASN A 161 0.25 -22.33 -10.38
CA ASN A 161 0.36 -23.08 -9.14
C ASN A 161 -0.42 -22.46 -7.97
N VAL A 162 -1.10 -21.32 -8.17
CA VAL A 162 -1.82 -20.59 -7.14
C VAL A 162 -3.27 -21.05 -7.05
N SER A 163 -3.75 -21.28 -5.83
CA SER A 163 -5.15 -21.54 -5.54
C SER A 163 -5.87 -20.25 -5.17
N LEU A 164 -7.12 -20.11 -5.57
CA LEU A 164 -7.98 -19.05 -5.07
C LEU A 164 -8.36 -19.31 -3.61
N GLU A 165 -8.46 -18.26 -2.81
CA GLU A 165 -8.94 -18.32 -1.42
C GLU A 165 -10.47 -18.39 -1.37
N THR A 166 -11.14 -17.66 -2.26
CA THR A 166 -12.60 -17.66 -2.41
C THR A 166 -12.99 -17.77 -3.87
N LYS A 167 -14.26 -18.06 -4.12
CA LYS A 167 -14.79 -18.04 -5.50
C LYS A 167 -14.80 -16.61 -6.04
N PRO A 168 -14.50 -16.39 -7.32
CA PRO A 168 -14.61 -15.08 -7.95
C PRO A 168 -16.03 -14.47 -7.75
N SER A 169 -16.10 -13.17 -7.61
CA SER A 169 -17.31 -12.37 -7.37
C SER A 169 -17.99 -12.56 -6.00
N THR A 170 -17.35 -13.21 -5.01
CA THR A 170 -17.99 -13.49 -3.72
C THR A 170 -17.46 -12.62 -2.57
N THR A 171 -16.16 -12.43 -2.48
CA THR A 171 -15.53 -11.81 -1.33
C THR A 171 -14.41 -10.86 -1.78
N PHE A 172 -14.32 -9.72 -1.11
CA PHE A 172 -13.24 -8.78 -1.29
C PHE A 172 -11.94 -9.33 -0.64
N HIS A 173 -10.87 -9.41 -1.45
CA HIS A 173 -9.50 -9.67 -1.00
C HIS A 173 -8.55 -8.71 -1.71
N TYR A 174 -7.94 -7.81 -0.97
CA TYR A 174 -6.97 -6.89 -1.56
C TYR A 174 -5.72 -7.63 -2.01
N SER A 175 -5.51 -7.77 -3.31
CA SER A 175 -4.39 -8.52 -3.88
C SER A 175 -3.70 -7.75 -5.01
N ASN A 176 -2.37 -7.61 -4.93
CA ASN A 176 -1.58 -6.98 -5.99
C ASN A 176 -1.63 -7.77 -7.30
N ILE A 177 -1.82 -9.09 -7.22
CA ILE A 177 -1.97 -9.96 -8.41
C ILE A 177 -3.03 -9.42 -9.37
N ASN A 178 -4.15 -8.93 -8.85
CA ASN A 178 -5.23 -8.41 -9.68
C ASN A 178 -4.73 -7.30 -10.62
N TYR A 179 -3.95 -6.38 -10.09
CA TYR A 179 -3.44 -5.23 -10.85
C TYR A 179 -2.21 -5.59 -11.71
N GLN A 180 -1.43 -6.60 -11.32
CA GLN A 180 -0.39 -7.19 -12.16
C GLN A 180 -0.99 -7.81 -13.43
N ILE A 181 -2.08 -8.58 -13.28
CA ILE A 181 -2.81 -9.16 -14.43
C ILE A 181 -3.39 -8.04 -15.30
N LEU A 182 -4.04 -7.02 -14.71
CA LEU A 182 -4.58 -5.88 -15.46
C LEU A 182 -3.50 -5.12 -16.23
N GLY A 183 -2.31 -4.91 -15.64
CA GLY A 183 -1.18 -4.32 -16.32
C GLY A 183 -0.72 -5.14 -17.53
N LEU A 184 -0.66 -6.46 -17.38
CA LEU A 184 -0.34 -7.34 -18.51
C LEU A 184 -1.43 -7.33 -19.60
N VAL A 185 -2.71 -7.22 -19.22
CA VAL A 185 -3.82 -7.07 -20.19
C VAL A 185 -3.65 -5.80 -21.01
N ILE A 186 -3.30 -4.67 -20.37
CA ILE A 186 -3.00 -3.42 -21.08
C ILE A 186 -1.92 -3.66 -22.13
N GLU A 187 -0.80 -4.30 -21.78
CA GLU A 187 0.29 -4.59 -22.72
C GLU A 187 -0.15 -5.50 -23.87
N LYS A 188 -0.92 -6.56 -23.59
CA LYS A 188 -1.35 -7.52 -24.62
C LYS A 188 -2.39 -6.95 -25.58
N VAL A 189 -3.30 -6.12 -25.10
CA VAL A 189 -4.36 -5.50 -25.91
C VAL A 189 -3.81 -4.35 -26.75
N THR A 190 -2.94 -3.51 -26.16
CA THR A 190 -2.44 -2.29 -26.84
C THR A 190 -1.16 -2.51 -27.65
N LYS A 191 -0.40 -3.56 -27.37
CA LYS A 191 0.95 -3.82 -27.87
C LYS A 191 1.99 -2.77 -27.45
N LEU A 192 1.63 -1.89 -26.53
CA LEU A 192 2.53 -0.94 -25.86
C LEU A 192 2.99 -1.56 -24.52
N SER A 193 4.19 -1.20 -24.07
CA SER A 193 4.55 -1.49 -22.68
C SER A 193 3.67 -0.69 -21.72
N TYR A 194 3.47 -1.18 -20.49
CA TYR A 194 2.66 -0.51 -19.49
C TYR A 194 3.10 0.96 -19.26
N ASN A 195 4.40 1.20 -19.17
CA ASN A 195 4.94 2.55 -18.99
C ASN A 195 4.67 3.47 -20.18
N GLN A 196 4.77 2.95 -21.41
CA GLN A 196 4.47 3.72 -22.61
C GLN A 196 2.98 4.08 -22.65
N TYR A 197 2.09 3.13 -22.36
CA TYR A 197 0.65 3.40 -22.31
C TYR A 197 0.31 4.46 -21.26
N MET A 198 0.86 4.35 -20.03
CA MET A 198 0.64 5.32 -18.97
C MET A 198 1.10 6.71 -19.38
N LYS A 199 2.28 6.81 -19.97
CA LYS A 199 2.82 8.10 -20.45
C LYS A 199 1.90 8.75 -21.49
N GLU A 200 1.61 8.04 -22.57
CA GLU A 200 0.90 8.63 -23.72
C GLU A 200 -0.59 8.87 -23.45
N ASN A 201 -1.25 8.00 -22.67
CA ASN A 201 -2.70 8.01 -22.51
C ASN A 201 -3.20 8.62 -21.20
N ILE A 202 -2.31 8.82 -20.21
CA ILE A 202 -2.68 9.41 -18.92
C ILE A 202 -1.79 10.59 -18.58
N PHE A 203 -0.46 10.40 -18.45
CA PHE A 203 0.41 11.45 -17.95
C PHE A 203 0.48 12.66 -18.92
N ASP A 204 0.75 12.41 -20.19
CA ASP A 204 0.82 13.49 -21.18
C ASP A 204 -0.54 14.21 -21.36
N LYS A 205 -1.66 13.49 -21.29
CA LYS A 205 -3.01 14.06 -21.37
C LYS A 205 -3.36 14.97 -20.19
N LEU A 206 -2.87 14.66 -19.00
CA LEU A 206 -3.09 15.42 -17.78
C LEU A 206 -1.94 16.40 -17.46
N ASP A 207 -0.99 16.58 -18.38
CA ASP A 207 0.19 17.44 -18.19
C ASP A 207 1.05 17.05 -16.96
N MET A 208 1.06 15.74 -16.64
CA MET A 208 1.84 15.13 -15.55
C MET A 208 3.26 14.81 -16.04
N LYS A 209 4.06 15.86 -16.25
CA LYS A 209 5.34 15.79 -16.98
C LYS A 209 6.44 15.04 -16.24
N ASP A 210 6.36 15.03 -14.91
CA ASP A 210 7.38 14.44 -14.05
C ASP A 210 7.01 13.03 -13.60
N SER A 211 5.75 12.60 -13.86
CA SER A 211 5.26 11.28 -13.46
C SER A 211 5.80 10.17 -14.36
N LEU A 212 6.20 9.08 -13.76
CA LEU A 212 6.92 8.00 -14.44
C LEU A 212 6.39 6.63 -14.00
N ALA A 213 6.26 5.73 -14.96
CA ALA A 213 5.99 4.31 -14.77
C ALA A 213 7.22 3.46 -15.16
N SER A 214 8.43 4.02 -15.04
CA SER A 214 9.70 3.36 -15.33
C SER A 214 10.84 4.13 -14.69
N ILE A 215 11.96 3.48 -14.40
CA ILE A 215 13.21 4.14 -14.00
C ILE A 215 14.20 4.33 -15.16
N ASN A 216 13.87 3.82 -16.34
CA ASN A 216 14.70 4.06 -17.51
C ASN A 216 14.58 5.54 -17.88
N ASN A 217 15.62 6.31 -17.76
CA ASN A 217 15.70 7.78 -17.99
C ASN A 217 15.34 8.65 -16.77
N ILE A 218 15.27 8.12 -15.55
CA ILE A 218 15.17 8.98 -14.36
C ILE A 218 16.56 9.45 -13.96
N ASP A 219 16.70 10.74 -13.77
CA ASP A 219 17.75 11.26 -12.92
C ASP A 219 17.48 10.78 -11.49
N LYS A 220 18.26 9.78 -11.05
CA LYS A 220 18.12 9.20 -9.70
C LYS A 220 18.24 10.24 -8.59
N ALA A 221 18.90 11.38 -8.87
CA ALA A 221 19.04 12.48 -7.93
C ALA A 221 17.68 13.17 -7.63
N ASN A 222 16.68 13.04 -8.50
CA ASN A 222 15.38 13.67 -8.33
C ASN A 222 14.33 12.79 -7.58
N ILE A 223 14.69 11.60 -7.15
CA ILE A 223 13.82 10.77 -6.31
C ILE A 223 14.25 10.95 -4.84
N ALA A 224 13.29 11.28 -3.97
CA ALA A 224 13.54 11.37 -2.53
C ALA A 224 14.14 10.05 -2.00
N GLN A 225 15.22 10.12 -1.22
CA GLN A 225 15.75 8.94 -0.55
C GLN A 225 14.68 8.32 0.36
N GLY A 226 14.35 7.05 0.14
CA GLY A 226 13.36 6.32 0.95
C GLY A 226 13.91 5.92 2.31
N HIS A 227 13.04 5.82 3.32
CA HIS A 227 13.40 5.43 4.69
C HIS A 227 12.39 4.42 5.24
N ARG A 228 12.85 3.53 6.10
CA ARG A 228 11.99 2.70 6.95
C ARG A 228 12.16 3.11 8.40
N LEU A 229 11.07 3.16 9.15
CA LEU A 229 11.17 3.47 10.57
C LEU A 229 11.53 2.20 11.36
N TRP A 230 12.69 2.23 12.01
CA TRP A 230 13.18 1.19 12.91
C TRP A 230 13.08 1.70 14.33
N PHE A 231 12.23 1.09 15.14
CA PHE A 231 11.96 1.58 16.50
C PHE A 231 11.65 3.09 16.53
N GLY A 232 10.89 3.57 15.52
CA GLY A 232 10.55 4.97 15.36
C GLY A 232 11.66 5.89 14.82
N GLN A 233 12.82 5.35 14.41
CA GLN A 233 13.90 6.13 13.80
C GLN A 233 13.99 5.90 12.29
N ALA A 234 14.13 6.97 11.52
CA ALA A 234 14.25 6.87 10.07
C ALA A 234 15.62 6.31 9.68
N VAL A 235 15.62 5.18 8.98
CA VAL A 235 16.81 4.51 8.45
C VAL A 235 16.66 4.43 6.93
N GLU A 236 17.67 4.90 6.20
CA GLU A 236 17.69 4.85 4.74
C GLU A 236 17.37 3.45 4.20
N SER A 237 16.63 3.42 3.12
CA SER A 237 16.11 2.21 2.53
C SER A 237 16.26 2.27 1.00
N ASN A 238 17.15 1.45 0.47
CA ASN A 238 17.42 1.37 -0.96
C ASN A 238 16.89 0.03 -1.49
N PHE A 239 15.72 0.05 -2.12
CA PHE A 239 15.17 -1.11 -2.81
C PHE A 239 15.21 -0.88 -4.33
N PRO A 240 15.52 -1.93 -5.09
CA PRO A 240 15.46 -1.85 -6.54
C PRO A 240 14.04 -1.57 -7.04
N PHE A 241 13.94 -1.07 -8.26
CA PHE A 241 12.67 -0.96 -8.94
C PHE A 241 12.17 -2.34 -9.35
N SER A 242 10.88 -2.61 -9.14
CA SER A 242 10.22 -3.84 -9.57
C SER A 242 9.24 -3.56 -10.71
N ARG A 243 9.50 -4.14 -11.89
CA ARG A 243 8.53 -4.12 -12.99
C ARG A 243 7.34 -5.04 -12.72
N VAL A 244 7.54 -6.09 -11.93
CA VAL A 244 6.49 -7.01 -11.49
C VAL A 244 5.38 -6.29 -10.74
N LEU A 245 5.76 -5.35 -9.87
CA LEU A 245 4.81 -4.61 -9.04
C LEU A 245 4.36 -3.29 -9.67
N LEU A 246 4.90 -2.93 -10.83
CA LEU A 246 4.65 -1.62 -11.44
C LEU A 246 3.16 -1.28 -11.57
N PRO A 247 2.27 -2.13 -12.12
CA PRO A 247 0.86 -1.78 -12.26
C PRO A 247 0.07 -1.74 -10.93
N ALA A 248 0.66 -2.29 -9.88
CA ALA A 248 0.04 -2.37 -8.56
C ALA A 248 0.54 -1.32 -7.57
N GLY A 249 1.77 -0.74 -7.78
CA GLY A 249 2.33 0.11 -6.74
C GLY A 249 3.63 0.83 -7.02
N TYR A 250 4.13 0.92 -8.25
CA TYR A 250 5.47 1.46 -8.51
C TYR A 250 5.51 2.65 -9.48
N ILE A 251 4.39 3.34 -9.70
CA ILE A 251 4.40 4.67 -10.31
C ILE A 251 5.14 5.63 -9.37
N ILE A 252 5.88 6.56 -9.96
CA ILE A 252 6.65 7.59 -9.28
C ILE A 252 6.09 8.94 -9.72
N SER A 253 5.84 9.84 -8.78
CA SER A 253 5.24 11.14 -9.07
C SER A 253 5.59 12.17 -7.99
N ASN A 254 5.23 13.42 -8.21
CA ASN A 254 5.28 14.51 -7.23
C ASN A 254 3.88 15.04 -6.92
N VAL A 255 3.78 15.95 -5.94
CA VAL A 255 2.50 16.53 -5.52
C VAL A 255 1.87 17.36 -6.62
N GLU A 256 2.64 18.04 -7.43
CA GLU A 256 2.13 18.87 -8.54
C GLU A 256 1.36 18.00 -9.55
N ASP A 257 1.98 16.94 -10.03
CA ASP A 257 1.37 16.04 -11.00
C ASP A 257 0.18 15.27 -10.43
N MET A 258 0.32 14.78 -9.18
CA MET A 258 -0.79 14.12 -8.49
C MET A 258 -1.97 15.05 -8.28
N SER A 259 -1.74 16.36 -8.08
CA SER A 259 -2.81 17.35 -7.98
C SER A 259 -3.58 17.51 -9.29
N LYS A 260 -2.90 17.47 -10.44
CA LYS A 260 -3.55 17.49 -11.76
C LYS A 260 -4.46 16.28 -11.95
N TYR A 261 -4.00 15.10 -11.52
CA TYR A 261 -4.82 13.88 -11.51
C TYR A 261 -6.05 14.04 -10.63
N LEU A 262 -5.90 14.53 -9.38
CA LEU A 262 -7.03 14.72 -8.48
C LEU A 262 -8.01 15.81 -8.97
N ILE A 263 -7.52 16.87 -9.61
CA ILE A 263 -8.37 17.88 -10.26
C ILE A 263 -9.25 17.22 -11.31
N ALA A 264 -8.68 16.39 -12.19
CA ALA A 264 -9.49 15.66 -13.18
C ALA A 264 -10.49 14.71 -12.53
N GLN A 265 -10.12 14.01 -11.44
CA GLN A 265 -11.02 13.12 -10.70
C GLN A 265 -12.21 13.87 -10.06
N LEU A 266 -12.01 15.09 -9.58
CA LEU A 266 -13.02 15.94 -8.95
C LEU A 266 -13.93 16.66 -9.95
N ASN A 267 -13.44 16.95 -11.16
CA ASN A 267 -14.14 17.74 -12.17
C ASN A 267 -14.61 16.89 -13.35
N GLU A 268 -15.16 15.71 -13.07
CA GLU A 268 -15.75 14.81 -14.06
C GLU A 268 -14.83 14.54 -15.27
N GLY A 269 -13.52 14.53 -15.04
CA GLY A 269 -12.48 14.28 -16.04
C GLY A 269 -11.98 15.52 -16.77
N SER A 270 -12.47 16.71 -16.42
CA SER A 270 -11.99 17.97 -16.98
C SER A 270 -10.70 18.42 -16.28
N TYR A 271 -9.73 18.87 -17.09
CA TYR A 271 -8.51 19.54 -16.63
C TYR A 271 -8.18 20.70 -17.56
N LYS A 272 -7.87 21.87 -17.01
CA LYS A 272 -7.65 23.12 -17.78
C LYS A 272 -8.81 23.46 -18.75
N LYS A 273 -10.06 23.22 -18.31
CA LYS A 273 -11.31 23.41 -19.08
C LYS A 273 -11.43 22.53 -20.34
N GLU A 274 -10.63 21.49 -20.44
CA GLU A 274 -10.70 20.50 -21.50
C GLU A 274 -11.09 19.13 -20.93
N GLN A 275 -11.96 18.40 -21.62
CA GLN A 275 -12.32 17.05 -21.26
C GLN A 275 -11.16 16.10 -21.58
N LYS A 276 -10.46 15.63 -20.55
CA LYS A 276 -9.29 14.72 -20.68
C LYS A 276 -9.65 13.26 -20.44
N ILE A 277 -10.64 13.02 -19.58
CA ILE A 277 -11.16 11.68 -19.24
C ILE A 277 -12.69 11.78 -19.36
N LEU A 278 -13.33 10.81 -19.99
CA LEU A 278 -14.79 10.84 -20.13
C LEU A 278 -15.49 10.69 -18.78
N PRO A 279 -16.57 11.44 -18.51
CA PRO A 279 -17.31 11.37 -17.25
C PRO A 279 -17.87 9.96 -16.97
N SER A 280 -18.26 9.21 -18.02
CA SER A 280 -18.73 7.84 -17.92
C SER A 280 -17.69 6.88 -17.32
N ILE A 281 -16.41 7.10 -17.64
CA ILE A 281 -15.28 6.34 -17.08
C ILE A 281 -15.16 6.61 -15.58
N LEU A 282 -15.11 7.88 -15.18
CA LEU A 282 -14.95 8.24 -13.77
C LEU A 282 -16.15 7.80 -12.94
N LYS A 283 -17.37 7.92 -13.46
CA LYS A 283 -18.58 7.45 -12.79
C LYS A 283 -18.46 5.95 -12.45
N GLN A 284 -17.96 5.13 -13.36
CA GLN A 284 -17.79 3.70 -13.11
C GLN A 284 -16.67 3.43 -12.09
N ILE A 285 -15.53 4.13 -12.21
CA ILE A 285 -14.38 4.00 -11.30
C ILE A 285 -14.78 4.34 -9.86
N GLN A 286 -15.55 5.42 -9.68
CA GLN A 286 -15.94 5.99 -8.40
C GLN A 286 -17.26 5.43 -7.85
N THR A 287 -17.83 4.40 -8.49
CA THR A 287 -19.04 3.74 -7.99
C THR A 287 -18.68 2.58 -7.07
N PRO A 288 -19.34 2.44 -5.89
CA PRO A 288 -19.22 1.26 -5.05
C PRO A 288 -19.43 -0.04 -5.83
N SER A 289 -18.48 -0.98 -5.74
CA SER A 289 -18.52 -2.22 -6.52
C SER A 289 -18.39 -3.48 -5.66
N ALA A 290 -17.41 -3.55 -4.77
CA ALA A 290 -17.27 -4.64 -3.82
C ALA A 290 -17.44 -4.13 -2.39
N THR A 291 -18.28 -4.80 -1.59
CA THR A 291 -18.47 -4.48 -0.17
C THR A 291 -17.28 -4.97 0.65
N ILE A 292 -16.72 -4.08 1.48
CA ILE A 292 -15.66 -4.40 2.42
C ILE A 292 -16.22 -4.54 3.83
N PHE A 293 -17.04 -3.57 4.27
CA PHE A 293 -17.53 -3.55 5.63
C PHE A 293 -18.96 -2.96 5.72
N LYS A 294 -19.90 -3.77 6.22
CA LYS A 294 -21.27 -3.38 6.64
C LYS A 294 -22.02 -2.46 5.67
N ASP A 295 -21.86 -2.65 4.37
CA ASP A 295 -22.46 -1.80 3.34
C ASP A 295 -22.21 -0.28 3.53
N LYS A 296 -21.05 0.05 4.08
CA LYS A 296 -20.58 1.42 4.31
C LYS A 296 -19.25 1.70 3.64
N ILE A 297 -18.37 0.71 3.62
CA ILE A 297 -17.06 0.80 3.00
C ILE A 297 -17.01 -0.18 1.84
N TYR A 298 -16.67 0.36 0.68
CA TYR A 298 -16.63 -0.37 -0.58
C TYR A 298 -15.27 -0.21 -1.25
N TYR A 299 -14.99 -1.06 -2.20
CA TYR A 299 -13.96 -0.85 -3.19
C TYR A 299 -14.63 -0.63 -4.56
N GLY A 300 -14.26 0.47 -5.21
CA GLY A 300 -14.58 0.73 -6.61
C GLY A 300 -13.51 0.14 -7.52
N PHE A 301 -13.09 0.87 -8.54
CA PHE A 301 -11.98 0.47 -9.38
C PHE A 301 -10.73 1.29 -9.03
N GLY A 302 -9.87 0.74 -8.16
CA GLY A 302 -8.67 1.41 -7.68
C GLY A 302 -8.88 2.47 -6.60
N TRP A 303 -10.06 2.48 -5.94
CA TRP A 303 -10.42 3.41 -4.89
C TRP A 303 -11.19 2.72 -3.77
N PHE A 304 -10.87 3.03 -2.52
CA PHE A 304 -11.76 2.81 -1.39
C PHE A 304 -12.81 3.90 -1.37
N ILE A 305 -14.05 3.54 -1.09
CA ILE A 305 -15.22 4.44 -1.08
C ILE A 305 -15.91 4.28 0.26
N ASP A 306 -15.92 5.34 1.05
CA ASP A 306 -16.64 5.40 2.32
C ASP A 306 -17.93 6.17 2.13
N THR A 307 -19.03 5.56 2.57
CA THR A 307 -20.40 6.12 2.49
C THR A 307 -21.03 6.24 3.88
N SER A 308 -20.23 6.16 4.95
CA SER A 308 -20.72 6.10 6.34
C SER A 308 -21.47 7.37 6.76
N ASP A 309 -20.89 8.52 6.49
CA ASP A 309 -21.47 9.85 6.79
C ASP A 309 -21.55 10.67 5.51
N GLU A 310 -20.42 11.00 4.96
CA GLU A 310 -20.25 11.74 3.72
C GLU A 310 -19.45 10.89 2.75
N VAL A 311 -19.89 10.86 1.48
CA VAL A 311 -19.19 10.07 0.47
C VAL A 311 -17.82 10.69 0.16
N TYR A 312 -16.78 9.93 0.42
CA TYR A 312 -15.43 10.26 -0.01
C TYR A 312 -14.71 9.02 -0.57
N LEU A 313 -13.76 9.28 -1.44
CA LEU A 313 -12.90 8.27 -1.99
C LEU A 313 -11.47 8.48 -1.47
N ASN A 314 -10.80 7.38 -1.20
CA ASN A 314 -9.41 7.45 -0.75
C ASN A 314 -8.61 6.25 -1.24
N HIS A 315 -7.31 6.39 -1.22
CA HIS A 315 -6.40 5.27 -1.28
C HIS A 315 -5.11 5.60 -0.53
N LEU A 316 -4.61 4.63 0.22
CA LEU A 316 -3.28 4.66 0.82
C LEU A 316 -2.29 3.94 -0.10
N GLY A 317 -1.05 4.39 -0.11
CA GLY A 317 0.04 3.75 -0.82
C GLY A 317 1.22 3.47 0.10
N SER A 318 1.82 2.30 -0.05
CA SER A 318 3.03 1.95 0.67
C SER A 318 3.95 1.13 -0.23
N THR A 319 5.22 1.50 -0.20
CA THR A 319 6.34 0.72 -0.74
C THR A 319 7.45 0.70 0.31
N PRO A 320 8.44 -0.15 0.19
CA PRO A 320 9.60 -0.08 1.09
C PRO A 320 10.28 1.29 1.00
N GLY A 321 10.06 2.13 2.01
CA GLY A 321 10.64 3.48 2.08
C GLY A 321 9.68 4.65 1.79
N TYR A 322 8.44 4.42 1.36
CA TYR A 322 7.52 5.51 1.04
C TYR A 322 6.10 5.18 1.50
N THR A 323 5.41 6.21 1.98
CA THR A 323 3.96 6.17 2.25
C THR A 323 3.29 7.32 1.55
N SER A 324 2.13 7.09 0.99
CA SER A 324 1.33 8.09 0.30
C SER A 324 -0.14 7.97 0.65
N ALA A 325 -0.89 9.04 0.50
CA ALA A 325 -2.34 9.05 0.67
C ALA A 325 -2.98 10.04 -0.28
N MET A 326 -4.10 9.68 -0.87
CA MET A 326 -4.97 10.60 -1.59
C MET A 326 -6.41 10.44 -1.09
N ILE A 327 -7.09 11.57 -0.91
CA ILE A 327 -8.48 11.63 -0.50
C ILE A 327 -9.19 12.64 -1.39
N ILE A 328 -10.40 12.31 -1.86
CA ILE A 328 -11.27 13.25 -2.56
C ILE A 328 -12.69 13.22 -1.97
N TYR A 329 -13.27 14.39 -1.85
CA TYR A 329 -14.67 14.65 -1.50
C TYR A 329 -15.36 15.28 -2.71
N PRO A 330 -15.99 14.48 -3.59
CA PRO A 330 -16.54 15.00 -4.85
C PRO A 330 -17.58 16.11 -4.67
N LYS A 331 -18.48 15.97 -3.67
CA LYS A 331 -19.51 17.00 -3.39
C LYS A 331 -18.95 18.35 -2.97
N GLU A 332 -17.79 18.34 -2.30
CA GLU A 332 -17.13 19.53 -1.84
C GLU A 332 -16.04 20.03 -2.82
N SER A 333 -15.82 19.30 -3.89
CA SER A 333 -14.69 19.55 -4.81
C SER A 333 -13.36 19.71 -4.06
N LEU A 334 -13.16 18.90 -3.02
CA LEU A 334 -11.98 18.94 -2.15
C LEU A 334 -11.11 17.71 -2.39
N GLY A 335 -9.83 17.92 -2.56
CA GLY A 335 -8.83 16.85 -2.68
C GLY A 335 -7.61 17.11 -1.80
N VAL A 336 -7.03 16.04 -1.27
CA VAL A 336 -5.78 16.08 -0.52
C VAL A 336 -4.85 14.99 -1.04
N ILE A 337 -3.60 15.35 -1.31
CA ILE A 337 -2.52 14.42 -1.64
C ILE A 337 -1.38 14.59 -0.64
N VAL A 338 -0.87 13.48 -0.13
CA VAL A 338 0.29 13.43 0.76
C VAL A 338 1.27 12.40 0.22
N LEU A 339 2.52 12.79 0.09
CA LEU A 339 3.62 11.91 -0.28
C LEU A 339 4.70 12.01 0.80
N THR A 340 5.21 10.88 1.28
CA THR A 340 6.30 10.84 2.26
C THR A 340 7.40 9.88 1.79
N ASN A 341 8.62 10.16 2.19
CA ASN A 341 9.76 9.27 1.95
C ASN A 341 10.07 8.39 3.17
N ALA A 342 9.05 7.99 3.90
CA ALA A 342 9.15 7.06 5.01
C ALA A 342 8.03 6.03 4.97
N THR A 343 8.30 4.82 5.46
CA THR A 343 7.28 3.78 5.68
C THR A 343 7.47 3.11 7.03
N SER A 344 6.34 2.72 7.65
CA SER A 344 6.31 1.94 8.88
C SER A 344 5.03 1.12 8.95
N PHE A 345 5.13 -0.07 9.55
CA PHE A 345 3.99 -0.89 9.97
C PHE A 345 3.98 -1.11 11.50
N THR A 346 4.84 -0.39 12.22
CA THR A 346 4.97 -0.35 13.68
C THR A 346 4.91 1.09 14.18
N LEU A 347 5.80 1.52 15.07
CA LEU A 347 5.84 2.90 15.57
C LEU A 347 5.89 3.91 14.43
N GLY A 348 5.02 4.91 14.47
CA GLY A 348 4.87 5.94 13.43
C GLY A 348 3.91 5.55 12.29
N SER A 349 3.46 4.30 12.20
CA SER A 349 2.52 3.87 11.13
C SER A 349 1.20 4.64 11.19
N LYS A 350 0.61 4.79 12.38
CA LYS A 350 -0.64 5.55 12.56
C LYS A 350 -0.45 7.02 12.17
N ASP A 351 0.67 7.61 12.54
CA ASP A 351 0.99 9.00 12.22
C ASP A 351 1.12 9.19 10.71
N LEU A 352 1.89 8.33 10.01
CA LEU A 352 2.02 8.35 8.55
C LEU A 352 0.68 8.24 7.83
N ASN A 353 -0.17 7.29 8.24
CA ASN A 353 -1.42 7.00 7.55
C ASN A 353 -2.53 8.02 7.86
N SER A 354 -2.45 8.76 8.95
CA SER A 354 -3.46 9.75 9.37
C SER A 354 -3.25 11.15 8.79
N ILE A 355 -2.10 11.46 8.19
CA ILE A 355 -1.77 12.82 7.74
C ILE A 355 -2.85 13.42 6.84
N ALA A 356 -3.27 12.71 5.81
CA ALA A 356 -4.26 13.22 4.85
C ALA A 356 -5.64 13.42 5.51
N GLY A 357 -6.06 12.50 6.39
CA GLY A 357 -7.30 12.62 7.16
C GLY A 357 -7.26 13.81 8.12
N GLY A 358 -6.15 14.01 8.84
CA GLY A 358 -5.98 15.16 9.73
C GLY A 358 -6.02 16.51 9.02
N ILE A 359 -5.46 16.59 7.80
CA ILE A 359 -5.59 17.79 6.97
C ILE A 359 -7.06 18.07 6.62
N VAL A 360 -7.81 17.03 6.21
CA VAL A 360 -9.25 17.15 5.93
C VAL A 360 -10.02 17.58 7.18
N ASP A 361 -9.74 16.99 8.34
CA ASP A 361 -10.39 17.38 9.62
C ASP A 361 -10.15 18.85 9.95
N ILE A 362 -8.92 19.36 9.77
CA ILE A 362 -8.60 20.78 9.97
C ILE A 362 -9.38 21.66 9.00
N ILE A 363 -9.45 21.29 7.70
CA ILE A 363 -10.19 22.04 6.69
C ILE A 363 -11.67 22.09 7.02
N LYS A 364 -12.23 20.98 7.54
CA LYS A 364 -13.64 20.89 7.95
C LYS A 364 -13.91 21.43 9.37
N ASN A 365 -12.94 22.08 10.01
CA ASN A 365 -13.02 22.55 11.38
C ASN A 365 -13.41 21.45 12.39
N LYS A 366 -13.02 20.21 12.12
CA LYS A 366 -13.14 19.08 13.05
C LYS A 366 -11.90 19.02 13.95
N GLU A 367 -12.04 18.39 15.10
CA GLU A 367 -10.91 18.11 15.99
C GLU A 367 -10.05 17.00 15.38
N VAL A 368 -8.76 17.27 15.20
CA VAL A 368 -7.82 16.24 14.76
C VAL A 368 -7.57 15.28 15.93
N LYS A 369 -7.92 14.02 15.74
CA LYS A 369 -7.64 12.98 16.73
C LYS A 369 -6.13 12.79 16.84
N SER A 370 -5.60 13.02 18.04
CA SER A 370 -4.21 12.67 18.32
C SER A 370 -4.06 11.15 18.23
N ASN A 371 -3.00 10.68 17.56
CA ASN A 371 -2.71 9.27 17.56
C ASN A 371 -2.30 8.83 18.97
N GLU A 372 -2.99 7.83 19.49
CA GLU A 372 -2.64 7.18 20.75
C GLU A 372 -1.28 6.48 20.64
N ILE A 373 -0.64 6.32 21.80
CA ILE A 373 0.60 5.54 21.91
C ILE A 373 0.37 4.15 21.30
N ASP A 374 1.25 3.72 20.43
CA ASP A 374 1.16 2.40 19.81
C ASP A 374 1.61 1.29 20.78
N ILE A 375 0.68 0.99 21.74
CA ILE A 375 0.89 -0.02 22.76
C ILE A 375 1.16 -1.39 22.14
N ILE A 376 0.58 -1.70 20.97
CA ILE A 376 0.74 -3.01 20.30
C ILE A 376 2.20 -3.17 19.86
N SER A 377 2.75 -2.20 19.15
CA SER A 377 4.16 -2.25 18.72
C SER A 377 5.12 -2.29 19.91
N ILE A 378 4.88 -1.46 20.92
CA ILE A 378 5.71 -1.45 22.13
C ILE A 378 5.66 -2.80 22.85
N SER A 379 4.47 -3.39 23.00
CA SER A 379 4.30 -4.71 23.63
C SER A 379 5.02 -5.81 22.83
N ALA A 380 4.97 -5.75 21.49
CA ALA A 380 5.71 -6.68 20.64
C ALA A 380 7.22 -6.55 20.84
N TYR A 381 7.77 -5.33 20.92
CA TYR A 381 9.20 -5.13 21.20
C TYR A 381 9.59 -5.72 22.54
N ILE A 382 8.85 -5.42 23.60
CA ILE A 382 9.11 -5.95 24.96
C ILE A 382 9.08 -7.48 24.93
N PHE A 383 8.08 -8.07 24.26
CA PHE A 383 7.93 -9.51 24.13
C PHE A 383 9.14 -10.16 23.45
N PHE A 384 9.56 -9.65 22.27
CA PHE A 384 10.67 -10.24 21.53
C PHE A 384 12.01 -10.04 22.22
N ILE A 385 12.25 -8.88 22.85
CA ILE A 385 13.46 -8.63 23.65
C ILE A 385 13.50 -9.58 24.84
N ALA A 386 12.40 -9.74 25.56
CA ALA A 386 12.31 -10.68 26.69
C ALA A 386 12.54 -12.12 26.22
N LEU A 387 11.98 -12.53 25.08
CA LEU A 387 12.20 -13.85 24.50
C LEU A 387 13.69 -14.11 24.22
N ILE A 388 14.39 -13.15 23.61
CA ILE A 388 15.84 -13.23 23.35
C ILE A 388 16.62 -13.37 24.66
N ILE A 389 16.32 -12.57 25.68
CA ILE A 389 16.97 -12.64 27.00
C ILE A 389 16.76 -14.01 27.64
N ILE A 390 15.53 -14.53 27.59
CA ILE A 390 15.19 -15.87 28.12
C ILE A 390 15.97 -16.96 27.39
N GLN A 391 16.03 -16.91 26.06
CA GLN A 391 16.79 -17.86 25.24
C GLN A 391 18.28 -17.85 25.59
N LEU A 392 18.88 -16.67 25.70
CA LEU A 392 20.30 -16.51 26.08
C LEU A 392 20.55 -17.01 27.50
N TYR A 393 19.64 -16.77 28.44
CA TYR A 393 19.73 -17.30 29.80
C TYR A 393 19.71 -18.84 29.84
N PHE A 394 18.80 -19.46 29.07
CA PHE A 394 18.73 -20.93 29.00
C PHE A 394 19.95 -21.52 28.31
N LEU A 395 20.47 -20.87 27.25
CA LEU A 395 21.73 -21.28 26.60
C LEU A 395 22.93 -21.17 27.56
N TYR A 396 23.05 -20.09 28.30
CA TYR A 396 24.06 -19.93 29.36
C TYR A 396 23.95 -21.04 30.41
N ARG A 397 22.74 -21.32 30.89
CA ARG A 397 22.51 -22.43 31.87
C ARG A 397 22.89 -23.79 31.31
N LEU A 398 22.60 -24.04 30.04
CA LEU A 398 22.98 -25.29 29.37
C LEU A 398 24.50 -25.48 29.38
N ILE A 399 25.26 -24.43 29.02
CA ILE A 399 26.73 -24.42 29.00
C ILE A 399 27.28 -24.67 30.40
N LYS A 400 26.76 -23.97 31.42
CA LYS A 400 27.27 -24.02 32.80
C LYS A 400 26.93 -25.34 33.50
N LYS A 401 25.73 -25.91 33.24
CA LYS A 401 25.22 -27.09 33.93
C LYS A 401 25.20 -28.35 33.07
N PHE A 402 25.95 -28.38 31.97
CA PHE A 402 25.86 -29.45 30.98
C PHE A 402 26.13 -30.88 31.57
N LYS A 403 26.96 -30.99 32.64
CA LYS A 403 27.29 -32.28 33.31
C LYS A 403 26.16 -32.80 34.20
N THR A 404 25.22 -31.98 34.64
CA THR A 404 24.19 -32.30 35.63
C THR A 404 22.75 -32.21 35.10
N ILE A 405 22.58 -31.77 33.84
CA ILE A 405 21.26 -31.60 33.24
C ILE A 405 20.67 -32.94 32.85
N SER A 406 19.39 -33.17 33.15
CA SER A 406 18.72 -34.43 32.78
C SER A 406 18.38 -34.42 31.27
N THR A 407 18.48 -35.59 30.64
CA THR A 407 18.17 -35.82 29.21
C THR A 407 16.78 -35.30 28.84
N TYR A 408 15.77 -35.56 29.70
CA TYR A 408 14.41 -35.09 29.50
C TYR A 408 14.30 -33.55 29.33
N LYS A 409 15.01 -32.78 30.19
CA LYS A 409 15.03 -31.31 30.10
C LYS A 409 15.70 -30.80 28.82
N VAL A 410 16.72 -31.50 28.34
CA VAL A 410 17.39 -31.17 27.07
C VAL A 410 16.44 -31.43 25.90
N ILE A 411 15.74 -32.57 25.88
CA ILE A 411 14.77 -32.90 24.83
C ILE A 411 13.63 -31.87 24.78
N ILE A 412 13.02 -31.54 25.92
CA ILE A 412 11.97 -30.49 25.95
C ILE A 412 12.50 -29.18 25.40
N SER A 413 13.70 -28.77 25.78
CA SER A 413 14.29 -27.51 25.29
C SER A 413 14.59 -27.55 23.80
N ILE A 414 14.92 -28.70 23.22
CA ILE A 414 15.05 -28.87 21.75
C ILE A 414 13.69 -28.69 21.07
N VAL A 415 12.65 -29.32 21.60
CA VAL A 415 11.29 -29.21 21.05
C VAL A 415 10.84 -27.73 21.07
N LEU A 416 11.11 -27.03 22.19
CA LEU A 416 10.78 -25.58 22.29
C LEU A 416 11.53 -24.74 21.25
N ASP A 417 12.83 -24.98 21.01
CA ASP A 417 13.56 -24.25 19.98
C ASP A 417 12.97 -24.47 18.59
N VAL A 418 12.63 -25.72 18.25
CA VAL A 418 12.00 -26.04 16.95
C VAL A 418 10.65 -25.34 16.83
N LEU A 419 9.83 -25.37 17.87
CA LEU A 419 8.53 -24.71 17.89
C LEU A 419 8.67 -23.17 17.72
N ILE A 420 9.64 -22.56 18.40
CA ILE A 420 9.92 -21.12 18.27
C ILE A 420 10.33 -20.80 16.82
N MET A 421 11.24 -21.58 16.22
CA MET A 421 11.65 -21.34 14.83
C MET A 421 10.48 -21.47 13.86
N ILE A 422 9.64 -22.49 13.98
CA ILE A 422 8.44 -22.66 13.14
C ILE A 422 7.48 -21.48 13.32
N LEU A 423 7.19 -21.12 14.57
CA LEU A 423 6.27 -20.02 14.90
C LEU A 423 6.76 -18.70 14.28
N LEU A 424 8.01 -18.34 14.50
CA LEU A 424 8.54 -17.05 14.07
C LEU A 424 8.85 -16.99 12.57
N PHE A 425 9.23 -18.10 11.96
CA PHE A 425 9.58 -18.10 10.54
C PHE A 425 8.36 -18.29 9.62
N LEU A 426 7.40 -19.12 10.00
CA LEU A 426 6.26 -19.48 9.16
C LEU A 426 4.95 -18.85 9.62
N ILE A 427 4.63 -18.92 10.92
CA ILE A 427 3.29 -18.61 11.41
C ILE A 427 3.11 -17.09 11.57
N VAL A 428 4.01 -16.43 12.30
CA VAL A 428 3.87 -14.98 12.56
C VAL A 428 3.81 -14.16 11.28
N PRO A 429 4.72 -14.29 10.30
CA PRO A 429 4.60 -13.53 9.06
C PRO A 429 3.29 -13.83 8.31
N ARG A 430 2.84 -15.09 8.33
CA ARG A 430 1.61 -15.52 7.67
C ARG A 430 0.35 -14.88 8.26
N LEU A 431 0.33 -14.59 9.58
CA LEU A 431 -0.78 -13.86 10.22
C LEU A 431 -0.92 -12.42 9.73
N TYR A 432 0.13 -11.88 9.10
CA TYR A 432 0.16 -10.56 8.48
C TYR A 432 0.10 -10.63 6.94
N ASP A 433 -0.27 -11.77 6.38
CA ASP A 433 -0.26 -12.02 4.93
C ASP A 433 1.10 -11.79 4.27
N LEU A 434 2.20 -11.97 5.00
CA LEU A 434 3.56 -11.77 4.51
C LEU A 434 4.36 -13.08 4.48
N THR A 435 5.37 -13.11 3.61
CA THR A 435 6.50 -14.04 3.74
C THR A 435 7.46 -13.53 4.82
N PHE A 436 8.40 -14.35 5.27
CA PHE A 436 9.40 -13.89 6.23
C PHE A 436 10.28 -12.77 5.65
N SER A 437 10.65 -12.83 4.36
CA SER A 437 11.36 -11.76 3.66
C SER A 437 10.52 -10.48 3.57
N GLY A 438 9.25 -10.60 3.22
CA GLY A 438 8.31 -9.47 3.24
C GLY A 438 8.17 -8.86 4.63
N PHE A 439 8.16 -9.69 5.67
CA PHE A 439 8.11 -9.21 7.05
C PHE A 439 9.38 -8.43 7.44
N LEU A 440 10.57 -8.92 7.08
CA LEU A 440 11.83 -8.17 7.25
C LEU A 440 11.85 -6.85 6.47
N MET A 441 11.14 -6.79 5.36
CA MET A 441 11.09 -5.62 4.50
C MET A 441 10.18 -4.52 5.07
N PHE A 442 8.95 -4.89 5.47
CA PHE A 442 7.93 -3.93 5.91
C PHE A 442 7.91 -3.68 7.42
N VAL A 443 8.40 -4.64 8.22
CA VAL A 443 8.41 -4.61 9.69
C VAL A 443 9.83 -4.93 10.18
N PRO A 444 10.85 -4.16 9.76
CA PRO A 444 12.25 -4.53 9.96
C PRO A 444 12.64 -4.70 11.42
N ASP A 445 12.19 -3.83 12.29
CA ASP A 445 12.50 -3.83 13.72
C ASP A 445 12.05 -5.14 14.41
N ILE A 446 10.78 -5.52 14.31
CA ILE A 446 10.28 -6.78 14.83
C ILE A 446 10.86 -7.96 14.04
N GLY A 447 10.95 -7.83 12.72
CA GLY A 447 11.50 -8.88 11.85
C GLY A 447 12.91 -9.29 12.22
N TYR A 448 13.80 -8.32 12.51
CA TYR A 448 15.16 -8.62 12.93
C TYR A 448 15.25 -9.11 14.39
N LEU A 449 14.35 -8.70 15.28
CA LEU A 449 14.22 -9.33 16.60
C LEU A 449 13.80 -10.82 16.47
N MET A 450 12.86 -11.12 15.59
CA MET A 450 12.45 -12.50 15.29
C MET A 450 13.61 -13.30 14.70
N LEU A 451 14.34 -12.74 13.71
CA LEU A 451 15.50 -13.38 13.12
C LEU A 451 16.58 -13.67 14.15
N SER A 452 16.85 -12.73 15.07
CA SER A 452 17.79 -12.94 16.18
C SER A 452 17.36 -14.09 17.08
N SER A 453 16.09 -14.18 17.43
CA SER A 453 15.53 -15.28 18.21
C SER A 453 15.63 -16.63 17.49
N ILE A 454 15.38 -16.67 16.17
CA ILE A 454 15.53 -17.85 15.32
C ILE A 454 17.00 -18.33 15.32
N ILE A 455 17.96 -17.40 15.14
CA ILE A 455 19.38 -17.70 15.13
C ILE A 455 19.83 -18.27 16.48
N ILE A 456 19.39 -17.69 17.59
CA ILE A 456 19.72 -18.18 18.95
C ILE A 456 19.13 -19.59 19.16
N SER A 457 17.90 -19.85 18.75
CA SER A 457 17.29 -21.18 18.79
C SER A 457 18.06 -22.18 17.95
N PHE A 458 18.51 -21.81 16.76
CA PHE A 458 19.28 -22.68 15.86
C PHE A 458 20.62 -23.11 16.47
N PHE A 459 21.41 -22.15 16.99
CA PHE A 459 22.65 -22.48 17.68
C PHE A 459 22.41 -23.21 19.00
N GLY A 460 21.34 -22.89 19.71
CA GLY A 460 20.89 -23.61 20.90
C GLY A 460 20.59 -25.08 20.58
N LEU A 461 19.92 -25.34 19.46
CA LEU A 461 19.62 -26.69 18.97
C LEU A 461 20.89 -27.52 18.72
N ILE A 462 21.87 -26.93 18.04
CA ILE A 462 23.18 -27.58 17.80
C ILE A 462 23.86 -27.93 19.12
N GLY A 463 23.97 -26.98 20.05
CA GLY A 463 24.60 -27.17 21.35
C GLY A 463 23.91 -28.26 22.19
N LYS A 464 22.59 -28.32 22.19
CA LYS A 464 21.77 -29.30 22.90
C LYS A 464 21.96 -30.72 22.34
N ASN A 465 22.04 -30.85 21.01
CA ASN A 465 22.32 -32.14 20.37
C ASN A 465 23.71 -32.67 20.74
N ILE A 466 24.72 -31.80 20.79
CA ILE A 466 26.09 -32.18 21.25
C ILE A 466 26.04 -32.68 22.71
N VAL A 467 25.26 -32.03 23.57
CA VAL A 467 25.09 -32.46 24.98
C VAL A 467 24.41 -33.84 25.06
N LEU A 468 23.36 -34.07 24.26
CA LEU A 468 22.68 -35.39 24.20
C LEU A 468 23.63 -36.50 23.74
N MET A 469 24.44 -36.26 22.69
CA MET A 469 25.44 -37.23 22.23
C MET A 469 26.46 -37.59 23.34
N LYS A 470 26.95 -36.59 24.07
CA LYS A 470 27.89 -36.82 25.19
C LYS A 470 27.26 -37.59 26.32
N ILE A 471 25.98 -37.33 26.65
CA ILE A 471 25.25 -38.09 27.67
C ILE A 471 25.07 -39.54 27.21
N TYR A 472 24.69 -39.75 25.95
CA TYR A 472 24.49 -41.11 25.37
C TYR A 472 25.78 -41.93 25.38
N ASN A 473 26.90 -41.38 24.89
CA ASN A 473 28.19 -42.06 24.89
C ASN A 473 28.67 -42.46 26.31
N LYS A 474 28.48 -41.57 27.29
CA LYS A 474 28.82 -41.86 28.69
C LYS A 474 27.94 -42.98 29.29
N THR A 475 26.69 -43.10 28.81
CA THR A 475 25.80 -44.19 29.24
C THR A 475 26.24 -45.54 28.64
N LEU A 476 26.67 -45.54 27.37
CA LEU A 476 27.24 -46.71 26.70
C LEU A 476 28.51 -47.21 27.41
N GLU A 477 29.46 -46.30 27.72
CA GLU A 477 30.72 -46.65 28.45
C GLU A 477 30.48 -47.21 29.86
N ARG A 478 29.33 -46.95 30.49
CA ARG A 478 28.98 -47.48 31.81
C ARG A 478 28.28 -48.83 31.75
N ASN A 479 27.76 -49.20 30.57
CA ASN A 479 27.05 -50.48 30.36
C ASN A 479 27.92 -51.54 29.68
N ILE A 480 29.15 -51.17 29.30
CA ILE A 480 30.25 -52.06 28.90
C ILE A 480 31.21 -52.26 30.10
#